data_761994fd50020e78adb187fbb5d24329
#
_entry.id   761994fd50020e78adb187fbb5d24329
#
_cell.length_a   1.000
_cell.length_b   1.000
_cell.length_c   1.000
_cell.angle_alpha   90.00
_cell.angle_beta   90.00
_cell.angle_gamma   90.00
#
_symmetry.space_group_name_H-M   'P 1'
#
loop_
_entity.id
_entity.type
_entity.pdbx_description
1 polymer ?
#
loop_
_entity_poly.entity_id
_entity_poly.type
_entity_poly.pdbx_seq_one_letter_code
_entity_poly.pdbx_strand_id
1 'polypeptide(L)'
;MKETYLIADIGNTTIDLALYDGLGIEKVKITNQNQKQIEEQLTKWKGNNIQSCLISSVNKEGSENLILSLNQQEIPFEIITPKMMDDFANQYGYTITNTSYLGTDLFCDIIAKEEVPQIIIDLGTVGKILYLDRDKIFHGCAIFPDIRRIPQMLEQSTDLLENYGLSKNPPLVSLKTEECISSGAINGVACLVVSMVKQIKKKYDAFDSQIILTGGDSHYVSALLEEFGLEDVIYDPDLSIKGMIRLLNL
;
A
#
# COMPACT_ATOMS: atom_id res chain seq x y z
N MET A 1 3.79 -31.41 6.95
CA MET A 1 4.60 -30.24 6.58
C MET A 1 3.66 -29.07 6.62
N LYS A 2 4.10 -27.91 7.12
CA LYS A 2 3.28 -26.69 7.06
C LYS A 2 3.07 -26.29 5.61
N GLU A 3 1.86 -25.88 5.29
CA GLU A 3 1.54 -25.28 4.00
C GLU A 3 2.13 -23.89 3.94
N THR A 4 2.79 -23.56 2.86
CA THR A 4 3.41 -22.26 2.63
C THR A 4 2.81 -21.64 1.38
N TYR A 5 2.55 -20.34 1.43
CA TYR A 5 1.93 -19.58 0.35
C TYR A 5 2.84 -18.43 -0.06
N LEU A 6 2.86 -18.14 -1.34
CA LEU A 6 3.41 -16.89 -1.85
C LEU A 6 2.31 -15.85 -1.95
N ILE A 7 2.65 -14.63 -1.60
CA ILE A 7 1.79 -13.46 -1.69
C ILE A 7 2.54 -12.42 -2.53
N ALA A 8 1.93 -11.95 -3.60
CA ALA A 8 2.56 -10.97 -4.48
C ALA A 8 1.66 -9.75 -4.65
N ASP A 9 2.05 -8.63 -4.05
CA ASP A 9 1.41 -7.33 -4.28
C ASP A 9 2.20 -6.55 -5.34
N ILE A 10 1.62 -6.42 -6.52
CA ILE A 10 2.25 -5.81 -7.70
C ILE A 10 1.73 -4.39 -7.88
N GLY A 11 2.47 -3.44 -7.33
CA GLY A 11 2.24 -2.01 -7.53
C GLY A 11 2.74 -1.50 -8.88
N ASN A 12 2.60 -0.20 -9.13
CA ASN A 12 3.04 0.41 -10.40
C ASN A 12 4.56 0.35 -10.64
N THR A 13 5.37 0.24 -9.60
CA THR A 13 6.83 0.33 -9.68
C THR A 13 7.52 -0.94 -9.16
N THR A 14 6.98 -1.56 -8.14
CA THR A 14 7.59 -2.68 -7.41
C THR A 14 6.59 -3.79 -7.15
N ILE A 15 7.14 -4.98 -6.93
CA ILE A 15 6.45 -6.16 -6.41
C ILE A 15 6.91 -6.32 -4.96
N ASP A 16 5.98 -6.32 -4.02
CA ASP A 16 6.20 -6.85 -2.69
C ASP A 16 5.87 -8.34 -2.72
N LEU A 17 6.92 -9.18 -2.76
CA LEU A 17 6.79 -10.62 -2.79
C LEU A 17 7.05 -11.19 -1.40
N ALA A 18 6.10 -11.93 -0.86
CA ALA A 18 6.16 -12.47 0.48
C ALA A 18 5.96 -13.99 0.51
N LEU A 19 6.66 -14.65 1.42
CA LEU A 19 6.48 -16.05 1.77
C LEU A 19 5.76 -16.10 3.12
N TYR A 20 4.62 -16.77 3.20
CA TYR A 20 3.81 -16.94 4.40
C TYR A 20 3.72 -18.42 4.78
N ASP A 21 4.11 -18.80 6.00
CA ASP A 21 4.13 -20.19 6.50
C ASP A 21 3.09 -20.47 7.59
N GLY A 22 2.09 -19.60 7.71
CA GLY A 22 1.06 -19.66 8.77
C GLY A 22 1.49 -19.05 10.10
N LEU A 23 2.75 -18.64 10.27
CA LEU A 23 3.27 -18.01 11.50
C LEU A 23 3.92 -16.65 11.25
N GLY A 24 4.61 -16.50 10.14
CA GLY A 24 5.37 -15.30 9.83
C GLY A 24 5.38 -14.97 8.36
N ILE A 25 5.79 -13.74 8.07
CA ILE A 25 5.92 -13.21 6.71
C ILE A 25 7.41 -12.90 6.46
N GLU A 26 8.01 -13.57 5.48
CA GLU A 26 9.31 -13.17 4.92
C GLU A 26 9.04 -12.39 3.63
N LYS A 27 9.39 -11.11 3.57
CA LYS A 27 9.08 -10.22 2.45
C LYS A 27 10.32 -9.69 1.76
N VAL A 28 10.26 -9.57 0.45
CA VAL A 28 11.25 -8.89 -0.39
C VAL A 28 10.54 -7.94 -1.35
N LYS A 29 11.16 -6.78 -1.59
CA LYS A 29 10.69 -5.80 -2.57
C LYS A 29 11.57 -5.86 -3.82
N ILE A 30 10.94 -6.05 -4.99
CA ILE A 30 11.60 -6.22 -6.28
C ILE A 30 11.02 -5.20 -7.25
N THR A 31 11.81 -4.64 -8.15
CA THR A 31 11.26 -3.79 -9.22
C THR A 31 10.53 -4.64 -10.27
N ASN A 32 9.42 -4.13 -10.81
CA ASN A 32 8.58 -4.86 -11.78
C ASN A 32 9.36 -5.37 -13.01
N GLN A 33 10.41 -4.66 -13.42
CA GLN A 33 11.22 -4.98 -14.60
C GLN A 33 12.36 -5.95 -14.32
N ASN A 34 12.61 -6.33 -13.06
CA ASN A 34 13.74 -7.18 -12.70
C ASN A 34 13.34 -8.65 -12.61
N GLN A 35 13.01 -9.26 -13.76
CA GLN A 35 12.61 -10.67 -13.85
C GLN A 35 13.68 -11.60 -13.24
N LYS A 36 14.97 -11.32 -13.47
CA LYS A 36 16.06 -12.13 -12.91
C LYS A 36 16.00 -12.20 -11.38
N GLN A 37 15.74 -11.06 -10.71
CA GLN A 37 15.63 -11.02 -9.26
C GLN A 37 14.40 -11.79 -8.76
N ILE A 38 13.30 -11.77 -9.51
CA ILE A 38 12.11 -12.59 -9.21
C ILE A 38 12.48 -14.07 -9.25
N GLU A 39 13.12 -14.54 -10.32
CA GLU A 39 13.53 -15.93 -10.50
C GLU A 39 14.51 -16.39 -9.40
N GLU A 40 15.51 -15.58 -9.08
CA GLU A 40 16.48 -15.83 -8.01
C GLU A 40 15.77 -15.96 -6.64
N GLN A 41 14.81 -15.10 -6.35
CA GLN A 41 14.07 -15.14 -5.09
C GLN A 41 13.15 -16.36 -4.98
N LEU A 42 12.42 -16.69 -6.05
CA LEU A 42 11.58 -17.89 -6.09
C LEU A 42 12.43 -19.18 -5.96
N THR A 43 13.60 -19.19 -6.62
CA THR A 43 14.55 -20.33 -6.50
C THR A 43 15.06 -20.50 -5.06
N LYS A 44 15.35 -19.39 -4.38
CA LYS A 44 15.75 -19.39 -2.95
C LYS A 44 14.67 -19.99 -2.06
N TRP A 45 13.41 -19.75 -2.37
CA TRP A 45 12.27 -20.24 -1.59
C TRP A 45 11.72 -21.63 -2.03
N LYS A 46 12.24 -22.21 -3.11
CA LYS A 46 11.76 -23.49 -3.68
C LYS A 46 11.70 -24.65 -2.69
N GLY A 47 12.51 -24.64 -1.63
CA GLY A 47 12.50 -25.68 -0.58
C GLY A 47 11.34 -25.60 0.43
N ASN A 48 10.49 -24.55 0.39
CA ASN A 48 9.48 -24.28 1.42
C ASN A 48 8.11 -24.92 1.18
N ASN A 49 7.99 -25.92 0.30
CA ASN A 49 6.70 -26.60 0.00
C ASN A 49 5.56 -25.60 -0.33
N ILE A 50 5.81 -24.72 -1.30
CA ILE A 50 4.88 -23.66 -1.72
C ILE A 50 3.66 -24.31 -2.37
N GLN A 51 2.48 -24.02 -1.85
CA GLN A 51 1.20 -24.55 -2.36
C GLN A 51 0.70 -23.73 -3.55
N SER A 52 0.71 -22.42 -3.44
CA SER A 52 0.29 -21.49 -4.49
C SER A 52 0.80 -20.08 -4.23
N CYS A 53 0.61 -19.21 -5.23
CA CYS A 53 0.85 -17.77 -5.14
C CYS A 53 -0.47 -17.01 -5.33
N LEU A 54 -0.85 -16.15 -4.38
CA LEU A 54 -1.93 -15.20 -4.57
C LEU A 54 -1.36 -13.86 -5.07
N ILE A 55 -1.95 -13.33 -6.13
CA ILE A 55 -1.45 -12.12 -6.82
C ILE A 55 -2.51 -11.03 -6.76
N SER A 56 -2.15 -9.90 -6.14
CA SER A 56 -2.78 -8.58 -6.31
C SER A 56 -1.99 -7.81 -7.36
N SER A 57 -2.64 -7.15 -8.32
CA SER A 57 -1.89 -6.39 -9.32
C SER A 57 -2.65 -5.20 -9.87
N VAL A 58 -1.90 -4.09 -9.99
CA VAL A 58 -2.27 -2.88 -10.71
C VAL A 58 -1.29 -2.56 -11.84
N ASN A 59 -0.37 -3.50 -12.17
CA ASN A 59 0.64 -3.35 -13.22
C ASN A 59 0.77 -4.59 -14.09
N LYS A 60 0.54 -4.43 -15.40
CA LYS A 60 0.54 -5.53 -16.36
C LYS A 60 1.93 -6.16 -16.54
N GLU A 61 2.97 -5.34 -16.72
CA GLU A 61 4.36 -5.82 -16.94
C GLU A 61 4.86 -6.63 -15.74
N GLY A 62 4.67 -6.12 -14.52
CA GLY A 62 5.04 -6.82 -13.29
C GLY A 62 4.31 -8.15 -13.15
N SER A 63 3.02 -8.20 -13.53
CA SER A 63 2.24 -9.45 -13.53
C SER A 63 2.78 -10.46 -14.52
N GLU A 64 3.06 -10.06 -15.76
CA GLU A 64 3.59 -10.93 -16.80
C GLU A 64 4.94 -11.53 -16.39
N ASN A 65 5.84 -10.71 -15.85
CA ASN A 65 7.15 -11.16 -15.38
C ASN A 65 7.05 -12.17 -14.22
N LEU A 66 6.20 -11.90 -13.23
CA LEU A 66 6.00 -12.82 -12.11
C LEU A 66 5.36 -14.14 -12.58
N ILE A 67 4.30 -14.08 -13.38
CA ILE A 67 3.59 -15.26 -13.89
C ILE A 67 4.52 -16.13 -14.73
N LEU A 68 5.37 -15.54 -15.58
CA LEU A 68 6.37 -16.29 -16.33
C LEU A 68 7.31 -17.06 -15.39
N SER A 69 7.81 -16.41 -14.36
CA SER A 69 8.72 -17.03 -13.38
C SER A 69 8.04 -18.12 -12.53
N LEU A 70 6.77 -17.93 -12.16
CA LEU A 70 5.98 -18.94 -11.44
C LEU A 70 5.76 -20.18 -12.30
N ASN A 71 5.40 -20.01 -13.59
CA ASN A 71 5.21 -21.11 -14.53
C ASN A 71 6.51 -21.91 -14.77
N GLN A 72 7.65 -21.25 -14.87
CA GLN A 72 8.95 -21.93 -15.01
C GLN A 72 9.31 -22.78 -13.79
N GLN A 73 8.79 -22.43 -12.62
CA GLN A 73 9.02 -23.19 -11.39
C GLN A 73 7.86 -24.11 -11.00
N GLU A 74 6.86 -24.23 -11.87
CA GLU A 74 5.64 -25.05 -11.66
C GLU A 74 4.88 -24.68 -10.37
N ILE A 75 4.89 -23.40 -9.97
CA ILE A 75 4.16 -22.89 -8.81
C ILE A 75 2.76 -22.46 -9.27
N PRO A 76 1.68 -23.08 -8.74
CA PRO A 76 0.32 -22.65 -9.02
C PRO A 76 0.09 -21.22 -8.54
N PHE A 77 -0.77 -20.48 -9.23
CA PHE A 77 -1.11 -19.12 -8.81
C PHE A 77 -2.57 -18.78 -9.09
N GLU A 78 -3.07 -17.80 -8.35
CA GLU A 78 -4.38 -17.20 -8.52
C GLU A 78 -4.25 -15.67 -8.48
N ILE A 79 -4.99 -14.98 -9.36
CA ILE A 79 -5.03 -13.51 -9.38
C ILE A 79 -6.33 -13.07 -8.71
N ILE A 80 -6.24 -12.09 -7.81
CA ILE A 80 -7.41 -11.53 -7.16
C ILE A 80 -8.33 -10.91 -8.21
N THR A 81 -9.59 -11.35 -8.19
CA THR A 81 -10.63 -10.91 -9.12
C THR A 81 -11.72 -10.14 -8.38
N PRO A 82 -12.50 -9.27 -9.06
CA PRO A 82 -13.67 -8.63 -8.46
C PRO A 82 -14.65 -9.62 -7.83
N LYS A 83 -14.80 -10.81 -8.41
CA LYS A 83 -15.65 -11.87 -7.84
C LYS A 83 -15.13 -12.35 -6.48
N MET A 84 -13.84 -12.57 -6.34
CA MET A 84 -13.24 -12.96 -5.05
C MET A 84 -13.44 -11.86 -4.00
N MET A 85 -13.30 -10.58 -4.40
CA MET A 85 -13.53 -9.44 -3.53
C MET A 85 -14.99 -9.37 -3.08
N ASP A 86 -15.95 -9.59 -3.99
CA ASP A 86 -17.38 -9.62 -3.68
C ASP A 86 -17.73 -10.80 -2.74
N ASP A 87 -17.23 -11.98 -3.04
CA ASP A 87 -17.47 -13.19 -2.24
C ASP A 87 -16.96 -12.98 -0.80
N PHE A 88 -15.75 -12.44 -0.64
CA PHE A 88 -15.19 -12.11 0.67
C PHE A 88 -15.99 -11.02 1.38
N ALA A 89 -16.31 -9.93 0.69
CA ALA A 89 -17.07 -8.83 1.27
C ALA A 89 -18.42 -9.31 1.79
N ASN A 90 -19.15 -10.12 1.02
CA ASN A 90 -20.43 -10.71 1.42
C ASN A 90 -20.28 -11.65 2.62
N GLN A 91 -19.26 -12.52 2.63
CA GLN A 91 -19.01 -13.48 3.70
C GLN A 91 -18.71 -12.81 5.04
N TYR A 92 -17.95 -11.71 5.03
CA TYR A 92 -17.47 -11.03 6.24
C TYR A 92 -18.23 -9.73 6.55
N GLY A 93 -19.31 -9.44 5.82
CA GLY A 93 -20.22 -8.34 6.10
C GLY A 93 -19.68 -6.96 5.72
N TYR A 94 -18.75 -6.88 4.76
CA TYR A 94 -18.30 -5.59 4.22
C TYR A 94 -19.30 -5.07 3.19
N THR A 95 -19.57 -3.78 3.23
CA THR A 95 -20.34 -3.08 2.19
C THR A 95 -19.42 -2.22 1.35
N ILE A 96 -19.10 -2.70 0.16
CA ILE A 96 -18.25 -2.00 -0.81
C ILE A 96 -19.03 -1.82 -2.10
N THR A 97 -19.39 -0.56 -2.41
CA THR A 97 -20.14 -0.26 -3.63
C THR A 97 -19.21 -0.42 -4.83
N ASN A 98 -19.47 -1.42 -5.67
CA ASN A 98 -18.78 -1.62 -6.94
C ASN A 98 -17.28 -1.96 -6.83
N THR A 99 -16.99 -3.17 -6.38
CA THR A 99 -15.62 -3.73 -6.27
C THR A 99 -14.87 -3.74 -7.62
N SER A 100 -15.60 -3.77 -8.77
CA SER A 100 -14.98 -3.75 -10.10
C SER A 100 -14.15 -2.49 -10.41
N TYR A 101 -14.40 -1.40 -9.71
CA TYR A 101 -13.62 -0.16 -9.83
C TYR A 101 -12.64 0.05 -8.68
N LEU A 102 -12.66 -0.82 -7.68
CA LEU A 102 -11.70 -0.76 -6.57
C LEU A 102 -10.43 -1.51 -6.95
N GLY A 103 -9.28 -0.88 -6.80
CA GLY A 103 -8.00 -1.56 -6.95
C GLY A 103 -7.86 -2.71 -5.95
N THR A 104 -7.26 -3.81 -6.37
CA THR A 104 -7.06 -4.98 -5.51
C THR A 104 -6.17 -4.66 -4.30
N ASP A 105 -5.19 -3.75 -4.46
CA ASP A 105 -4.36 -3.19 -3.40
C ASP A 105 -5.21 -2.49 -2.32
N LEU A 106 -6.12 -1.60 -2.73
CA LEU A 106 -7.02 -0.90 -1.80
C LEU A 106 -7.96 -1.85 -1.08
N PHE A 107 -8.49 -2.85 -1.79
CA PHE A 107 -9.33 -3.87 -1.16
C PHE A 107 -8.57 -4.64 -0.08
N CYS A 108 -7.35 -5.06 -0.38
CA CYS A 108 -6.50 -5.75 0.59
C CYS A 108 -6.20 -4.89 1.81
N ASP A 109 -5.91 -3.60 1.63
CA ASP A 109 -5.72 -2.68 2.76
C ASP A 109 -6.95 -2.58 3.65
N ILE A 110 -8.15 -2.45 3.05
CA ILE A 110 -9.43 -2.34 3.79
C ILE A 110 -9.69 -3.56 4.65
N ILE A 111 -9.44 -4.75 4.12
CA ILE A 111 -9.77 -6.00 4.80
C ILE A 111 -8.64 -6.53 5.70
N ALA A 112 -7.48 -5.89 5.73
CA ALA A 112 -6.29 -6.38 6.43
C ALA A 112 -6.49 -6.59 7.93
N LYS A 113 -7.36 -5.80 8.55
CA LYS A 113 -7.73 -5.89 9.97
C LYS A 113 -9.23 -6.05 10.14
N GLU A 114 -9.63 -6.70 11.22
CA GLU A 114 -11.06 -6.88 11.56
C GLU A 114 -11.63 -5.71 12.34
N GLU A 115 -10.77 -5.05 13.09
CA GLU A 115 -11.16 -3.92 13.93
C GLU A 115 -11.61 -2.75 13.08
N VAL A 116 -12.78 -2.23 13.38
CA VAL A 116 -13.40 -1.07 12.74
C VAL A 116 -13.88 -0.08 13.81
N PRO A 117 -13.98 1.23 13.52
CA PRO A 117 -13.70 1.89 12.24
C PRO A 117 -12.21 2.10 11.99
N GLN A 118 -11.82 2.26 10.71
CA GLN A 118 -10.42 2.46 10.31
C GLN A 118 -10.29 3.63 9.34
N ILE A 119 -9.22 4.41 9.52
CA ILE A 119 -8.72 5.37 8.53
C ILE A 119 -7.33 4.88 8.11
N ILE A 120 -7.18 4.49 6.84
CA ILE A 120 -5.94 3.95 6.32
C ILE A 120 -5.25 5.01 5.48
N ILE A 121 -3.99 5.26 5.76
CA ILE A 121 -3.10 6.18 5.04
C ILE A 121 -2.06 5.31 4.35
N ASP A 122 -2.16 5.18 3.03
CA ASP A 122 -1.17 4.47 2.21
C ASP A 122 -0.36 5.50 1.42
N LEU A 123 0.94 5.57 1.72
CA LEU A 123 1.92 6.44 1.06
C LEU A 123 2.92 5.58 0.28
N GLY A 124 2.68 5.44 -1.01
CA GLY A 124 3.48 4.64 -1.93
C GLY A 124 3.79 5.40 -3.22
N THR A 125 3.50 4.83 -4.39
CA THR A 125 3.64 5.54 -5.67
C THR A 125 2.62 6.67 -5.81
N VAL A 126 1.48 6.52 -5.17
CA VAL A 126 0.37 7.48 -5.06
C VAL A 126 -0.10 7.47 -3.62
N GLY A 127 -0.29 8.64 -3.03
CA GLY A 127 -0.83 8.75 -1.68
C GLY A 127 -2.34 8.53 -1.67
N LYS A 128 -2.84 7.78 -0.68
CA LYS A 128 -4.25 7.46 -0.53
C LYS A 128 -4.67 7.56 0.93
N ILE A 129 -5.91 8.01 1.16
CA ILE A 129 -6.55 7.96 2.47
C ILE A 129 -7.90 7.29 2.28
N LEU A 130 -8.10 6.17 2.97
CA LEU A 130 -9.31 5.34 2.90
C LEU A 130 -10.07 5.44 4.21
N TYR A 131 -11.40 5.33 4.15
CA TYR A 131 -12.22 5.28 5.36
C TYR A 131 -13.22 4.12 5.31
N LEU A 132 -13.15 3.26 6.33
CA LEU A 132 -14.08 2.18 6.62
C LEU A 132 -14.74 2.47 7.97
N ASP A 133 -16.08 2.50 8.03
CA ASP A 133 -16.79 2.78 9.27
C ASP A 133 -17.00 1.54 10.15
N ARG A 134 -17.66 1.74 11.30
CA ARG A 134 -17.93 0.68 12.29
C ARG A 134 -18.88 -0.42 11.80
N ASP A 135 -19.69 -0.13 10.79
CA ASP A 135 -20.61 -1.09 10.15
C ASP A 135 -19.96 -1.78 8.94
N LYS A 136 -18.64 -1.65 8.78
CA LYS A 136 -17.84 -2.14 7.65
C LYS A 136 -18.30 -1.59 6.29
N ILE A 137 -18.83 -0.36 6.28
CA ILE A 137 -19.17 0.34 5.05
C ILE A 137 -17.95 1.14 4.59
N PHE A 138 -17.47 0.86 3.39
CA PHE A 138 -16.40 1.61 2.77
C PHE A 138 -16.93 2.90 2.15
N HIS A 139 -16.55 4.03 2.71
CA HIS A 139 -16.98 5.37 2.27
C HIS A 139 -16.16 5.93 1.11
N GLY A 140 -15.11 5.24 0.69
CA GLY A 140 -14.27 5.67 -0.41
C GLY A 140 -12.86 6.09 0.01
N CYS A 141 -12.15 6.68 -0.94
CA CYS A 141 -10.78 7.15 -0.74
C CYS A 141 -10.56 8.54 -1.32
N ALA A 142 -9.53 9.22 -0.81
CA ALA A 142 -8.90 10.37 -1.44
C ALA A 142 -7.56 9.93 -2.02
N ILE A 143 -7.26 10.34 -3.26
CA ILE A 143 -6.01 10.02 -3.97
C ILE A 143 -5.29 11.32 -4.27
N PHE A 144 -3.97 11.37 -4.02
CA PHE A 144 -3.15 12.55 -4.21
C PHE A 144 -1.71 12.16 -4.63
N PRO A 145 -0.94 13.09 -5.24
CA PRO A 145 0.46 12.86 -5.55
C PRO A 145 1.26 12.59 -4.29
N ASP A 146 2.00 11.49 -4.26
CA ASP A 146 2.85 11.18 -3.11
C ASP A 146 4.18 11.94 -3.13
N ILE A 147 4.88 11.88 -2.01
CA ILE A 147 6.06 12.66 -1.64
C ILE A 147 7.11 12.69 -2.75
N ARG A 148 7.51 11.52 -3.27
CA ARG A 148 8.52 11.42 -4.32
C ARG A 148 8.04 11.85 -5.71
N ARG A 149 6.73 11.95 -5.92
CA ARG A 149 6.16 12.42 -7.18
C ARG A 149 6.14 13.94 -7.30
N ILE A 150 6.04 14.66 -6.18
CA ILE A 150 5.95 16.12 -6.18
C ILE A 150 7.16 16.78 -6.85
N PRO A 151 8.43 16.47 -6.51
CA PRO A 151 9.59 17.04 -7.23
C PRO A 151 9.58 16.74 -8.73
N GLN A 152 9.22 15.51 -9.13
CA GLN A 152 9.14 15.11 -10.53
C GLN A 152 8.04 15.89 -11.29
N MET A 153 6.90 16.12 -10.68
CA MET A 153 5.82 16.91 -11.28
C MET A 153 6.22 18.38 -11.44
N LEU A 154 6.94 18.94 -10.47
CA LEU A 154 7.44 20.32 -10.53
C LEU A 154 8.48 20.48 -11.65
N GLU A 155 9.43 19.56 -11.79
CA GLU A 155 10.38 19.51 -12.90
C GLU A 155 9.67 19.51 -14.26
N GLN A 156 8.65 18.64 -14.43
CA GLN A 156 7.91 18.50 -15.68
C GLN A 156 7.00 19.70 -16.00
N SER A 157 6.62 20.48 -14.99
CA SER A 157 5.65 21.56 -15.12
C SER A 157 6.27 22.96 -15.17
N THR A 158 7.60 23.08 -15.02
CA THR A 158 8.28 24.37 -14.93
C THR A 158 9.61 24.34 -15.70
N ASP A 159 10.01 25.50 -16.26
CA ASP A 159 11.25 25.59 -17.04
C ASP A 159 12.52 25.69 -16.19
N LEU A 160 12.40 26.08 -14.92
CA LEU A 160 13.55 26.45 -14.07
C LEU A 160 13.76 25.54 -12.86
N LEU A 161 12.82 24.62 -12.58
CA LEU A 161 13.00 23.67 -11.48
C LEU A 161 13.57 22.36 -12.03
N GLU A 162 14.75 22.01 -11.55
CA GLU A 162 15.38 20.72 -11.82
C GLU A 162 14.80 19.64 -10.87
N ASN A 163 15.05 18.37 -11.19
CA ASN A 163 14.70 17.26 -10.31
C ASN A 163 15.64 17.23 -9.10
N TYR A 164 15.29 17.96 -8.08
CA TYR A 164 15.97 17.93 -6.79
C TYR A 164 15.58 16.66 -6.04
N GLY A 165 16.56 15.98 -5.48
CA GLY A 165 16.30 14.91 -4.49
C GLY A 165 15.61 15.46 -3.26
N LEU A 166 14.92 14.59 -2.52
CA LEU A 166 14.26 14.99 -1.27
C LEU A 166 15.29 15.12 -0.15
N SER A 167 15.37 16.30 0.46
CA SER A 167 16.14 16.56 1.68
C SER A 167 15.43 15.88 2.86
N LYS A 168 16.18 15.20 3.72
CA LYS A 168 15.63 14.65 4.98
C LYS A 168 15.34 15.80 5.96
N ASN A 169 14.17 15.75 6.59
CA ASN A 169 13.74 16.74 7.60
C ASN A 169 13.87 18.18 7.12
N PRO A 170 13.23 18.59 6.00
CA PRO A 170 13.32 19.95 5.52
C PRO A 170 12.66 20.91 6.50
N PRO A 171 13.18 22.15 6.63
CA PRO A 171 12.51 23.17 7.43
C PRO A 171 11.13 23.48 6.84
N LEU A 172 10.20 23.98 7.64
CA LEU A 172 8.84 24.28 7.18
C LEU A 172 8.83 25.30 6.02
N VAL A 173 9.72 26.27 6.06
CA VAL A 173 10.01 27.23 4.96
C VAL A 173 11.51 27.43 4.83
N SER A 174 11.99 27.67 3.59
CA SER A 174 13.41 27.90 3.30
C SER A 174 13.61 28.95 2.21
N LEU A 175 14.85 29.42 2.05
CA LEU A 175 15.30 30.25 0.93
C LEU A 175 16.02 29.43 -0.15
N LYS A 176 16.28 28.13 0.09
CA LYS A 176 16.93 27.25 -0.86
C LYS A 176 15.88 26.42 -1.61
N THR A 177 15.93 26.44 -2.93
CA THR A 177 14.93 25.80 -3.79
C THR A 177 14.74 24.31 -3.46
N GLU A 178 15.83 23.55 -3.27
CA GLU A 178 15.77 22.13 -2.89
C GLU A 178 15.00 21.90 -1.59
N GLU A 179 15.30 22.71 -0.55
CA GLU A 179 14.62 22.63 0.74
C GLU A 179 13.14 23.08 0.63
N CYS A 180 12.84 24.07 -0.22
CA CYS A 180 11.46 24.53 -0.48
C CYS A 180 10.64 23.40 -1.11
N ILE A 181 11.18 22.71 -2.13
CA ILE A 181 10.52 21.59 -2.81
C ILE A 181 10.33 20.44 -1.83
N SER A 182 11.37 20.08 -1.07
CA SER A 182 11.30 19.01 -0.07
C SER A 182 10.28 19.32 1.02
N SER A 183 10.19 20.58 1.47
CA SER A 183 9.18 21.00 2.44
C SER A 183 7.77 20.89 1.88
N GLY A 184 7.54 21.37 0.67
CA GLY A 184 6.24 21.22 0.00
C GLY A 184 5.83 19.77 -0.16
N ALA A 185 6.78 18.88 -0.46
CA ALA A 185 6.52 17.45 -0.59
C ALA A 185 6.29 16.77 0.76
N ILE A 186 7.18 16.93 1.73
CA ILE A 186 7.14 16.18 3.00
C ILE A 186 6.17 16.84 3.99
N ASN A 187 6.40 18.10 4.36
CA ASN A 187 5.53 18.82 5.31
C ASN A 187 4.14 19.06 4.71
N GLY A 188 4.07 19.34 3.40
CA GLY A 188 2.80 19.55 2.70
C GLY A 188 1.93 18.29 2.72
N VAL A 189 2.49 17.11 2.42
CA VAL A 189 1.76 15.83 2.48
C VAL A 189 1.38 15.51 3.92
N ALA A 190 2.26 15.71 4.91
CA ALA A 190 1.93 15.50 6.31
C ALA A 190 0.75 16.38 6.75
N CYS A 191 0.76 17.68 6.42
CA CYS A 191 -0.36 18.59 6.70
C CYS A 191 -1.66 18.15 6.02
N LEU A 192 -1.60 17.73 4.74
CA LEU A 192 -2.75 17.20 4.01
C LEU A 192 -3.35 15.99 4.73
N VAL A 193 -2.52 15.01 5.07
CA VAL A 193 -2.93 13.78 5.77
C VAL A 193 -3.61 14.12 7.10
N VAL A 194 -2.94 14.91 7.96
CA VAL A 194 -3.49 15.29 9.26
C VAL A 194 -4.83 16.03 9.12
N SER A 195 -4.91 16.98 8.17
CA SER A 195 -6.16 17.73 7.92
C SER A 195 -7.28 16.81 7.43
N MET A 196 -7.00 15.94 6.45
CA MET A 196 -7.98 15.00 5.90
C MET A 196 -8.51 14.03 6.97
N VAL A 197 -7.62 13.43 7.77
CA VAL A 197 -8.02 12.53 8.85
C VAL A 197 -8.92 13.26 9.87
N LYS A 198 -8.55 14.47 10.29
CA LYS A 198 -9.37 15.29 11.20
C LYS A 198 -10.76 15.60 10.59
N GLN A 199 -10.83 15.88 9.28
CA GLN A 199 -12.11 16.14 8.61
C GLN A 199 -12.97 14.87 8.47
N ILE A 200 -12.37 13.71 8.17
CA ILE A 200 -13.06 12.42 8.15
C ILE A 200 -13.65 12.13 9.53
N LYS A 201 -12.84 12.19 10.59
CA LYS A 201 -13.30 11.98 11.97
C LYS A 201 -14.48 12.89 12.34
N LYS A 202 -14.41 14.16 11.95
CA LYS A 202 -15.50 15.13 12.23
C LYS A 202 -16.74 14.86 11.40
N LYS A 203 -16.59 14.55 10.10
CA LYS A 203 -17.73 14.36 9.17
C LYS A 203 -18.55 13.12 9.50
N TYR A 204 -17.87 12.04 9.89
CA TYR A 204 -18.49 10.72 10.08
C TYR A 204 -18.62 10.34 11.56
N ASP A 205 -18.34 11.25 12.50
CA ASP A 205 -18.29 10.97 13.94
C ASP A 205 -17.40 9.76 14.28
N ALA A 206 -16.24 9.71 13.64
CA ALA A 206 -15.32 8.57 13.62
C ALA A 206 -14.08 8.81 14.52
N PHE A 207 -14.26 9.42 15.70
CA PHE A 207 -13.16 9.79 16.60
C PHE A 207 -12.45 8.59 17.20
N ASP A 208 -13.12 7.44 17.28
CA ASP A 208 -12.62 6.15 17.73
C ASP A 208 -11.94 5.31 16.64
N SER A 209 -11.82 5.84 15.40
CA SER A 209 -11.16 5.12 14.32
C SER A 209 -9.70 4.85 14.63
N GLN A 210 -9.28 3.61 14.39
CA GLN A 210 -7.86 3.29 14.25
C GLN A 210 -7.28 4.03 13.06
N ILE A 211 -6.11 4.63 13.24
CA ILE A 211 -5.37 5.29 12.16
C ILE A 211 -4.21 4.38 11.79
N ILE A 212 -4.21 3.90 10.56
CA ILE A 212 -3.20 2.95 10.07
C ILE A 212 -2.38 3.65 8.99
N LEU A 213 -1.06 3.66 9.15
CA LEU A 213 -0.09 4.19 8.19
C LEU A 213 0.65 3.04 7.53
N THR A 214 0.62 2.98 6.20
CA THR A 214 1.31 2.00 5.39
C THR A 214 1.97 2.65 4.17
N GLY A 215 2.59 1.87 3.32
CA GLY A 215 3.25 2.31 2.10
C GLY A 215 4.73 2.63 2.29
N GLY A 216 5.49 2.53 1.21
CA GLY A 216 6.96 2.66 1.22
C GLY A 216 7.48 4.05 1.55
N ASP A 217 6.68 5.10 1.35
CA ASP A 217 7.05 6.50 1.59
C ASP A 217 6.56 7.03 2.95
N SER A 218 5.84 6.22 3.72
CA SER A 218 5.33 6.55 5.05
C SER A 218 6.41 7.03 6.03
N HIS A 219 7.64 6.52 5.89
CA HIS A 219 8.78 6.90 6.73
C HIS A 219 9.18 8.38 6.63
N TYR A 220 8.80 9.09 5.54
CA TYR A 220 9.04 10.53 5.41
C TYR A 220 8.19 11.36 6.34
N VAL A 221 6.99 10.91 6.67
CA VAL A 221 6.01 11.71 7.42
C VAL A 221 5.67 11.15 8.80
N SER A 222 6.04 9.93 9.13
CA SER A 222 5.62 9.25 10.36
C SER A 222 5.82 10.09 11.63
N ALA A 223 6.99 10.71 11.79
CA ALA A 223 7.26 11.60 12.93
C ALA A 223 6.48 12.92 12.87
N LEU A 224 6.26 13.45 11.66
CA LEU A 224 5.55 14.71 11.44
C LEU A 224 4.04 14.59 11.71
N LEU A 225 3.45 13.41 11.50
CA LEU A 225 2.03 13.20 11.79
C LEU A 225 1.73 13.46 13.28
N GLU A 226 2.56 12.94 14.18
CA GLU A 226 2.43 13.18 15.62
C GLU A 226 2.70 14.66 15.95
N GLU A 227 3.78 15.24 15.42
CA GLU A 227 4.12 16.67 15.61
C GLU A 227 2.98 17.59 15.17
N PHE A 228 2.26 17.25 14.09
CA PHE A 228 1.13 18.02 13.57
C PHE A 228 -0.21 17.64 14.22
N GLY A 229 -0.17 16.84 15.28
CA GLY A 229 -1.31 16.51 16.14
C GLY A 229 -2.22 15.42 15.59
N LEU A 230 -1.64 14.40 14.99
CA LEU A 230 -2.28 13.12 14.69
C LEU A 230 -1.61 12.03 15.54
N GLU A 231 -2.22 11.75 16.66
CA GLU A 231 -1.74 10.77 17.66
C GLU A 231 -2.25 9.34 17.35
N ASP A 232 -1.67 8.35 18.01
CA ASP A 232 -2.07 6.93 17.97
C ASP A 232 -2.05 6.31 16.57
N VAL A 233 -1.10 6.72 15.72
CA VAL A 233 -0.92 6.17 14.37
C VAL A 233 -0.22 4.81 14.44
N ILE A 234 -0.89 3.77 13.96
CA ILE A 234 -0.35 2.42 13.87
C ILE A 234 0.42 2.28 12.55
N TYR A 235 1.72 2.09 12.60
CA TYR A 235 2.50 1.79 11.40
C TYR A 235 2.46 0.30 11.07
N ASP A 236 1.98 -0.04 9.88
CA ASP A 236 1.90 -1.42 9.40
C ASP A 236 2.42 -1.51 7.95
N PRO A 237 3.70 -1.85 7.75
CA PRO A 237 4.32 -1.93 6.42
C PRO A 237 3.88 -3.15 5.61
N ASP A 238 3.15 -4.07 6.21
CA ASP A 238 2.69 -5.31 5.58
C ASP A 238 1.16 -5.36 5.44
N LEU A 239 0.49 -4.20 5.50
CA LEU A 239 -0.96 -4.12 5.54
C LEU A 239 -1.62 -4.86 4.36
N SER A 240 -1.25 -4.53 3.12
CA SER A 240 -1.81 -5.18 1.92
C SER A 240 -1.54 -6.69 1.90
N ILE A 241 -0.32 -7.11 2.28
CA ILE A 241 0.03 -8.54 2.38
C ILE A 241 -0.87 -9.27 3.40
N LYS A 242 -1.14 -8.65 4.56
CA LYS A 242 -2.06 -9.22 5.56
C LYS A 242 -3.49 -9.33 5.04
N GLY A 243 -3.95 -8.34 4.27
CA GLY A 243 -5.24 -8.41 3.60
C GLY A 243 -5.32 -9.55 2.59
N MET A 244 -4.27 -9.75 1.81
CA MET A 244 -4.16 -10.88 0.88
C MET A 244 -4.16 -12.23 1.60
N ILE A 245 -3.45 -12.35 2.74
CA ILE A 245 -3.48 -13.56 3.57
C ILE A 245 -4.89 -13.86 4.06
N ARG A 246 -5.67 -12.84 4.45
CA ARG A 246 -7.08 -13.03 4.83
C ARG A 246 -7.95 -13.53 3.68
N LEU A 247 -7.67 -13.10 2.43
CA LEU A 247 -8.36 -13.62 1.25
C LEU A 247 -8.11 -15.10 1.00
N LEU A 248 -6.96 -15.64 1.40
CA LEU A 248 -6.70 -17.08 1.33
C LEU A 248 -7.57 -17.90 2.28
N ASN A 249 -8.33 -17.25 3.19
CA ASN A 249 -9.14 -17.91 4.24
C ASN A 249 -8.32 -18.87 5.11
N LEU A 250 -7.08 -18.51 5.42
CA LEU A 250 -6.13 -19.27 6.23
C LEU A 250 -6.16 -18.85 7.71
#